data_de3c985baa8cee74604344ecd5c5ca12
#
_entry.id   de3c985baa8cee74604344ecd5c5ca12
#
_cell.length_a   1.000
_cell.length_b   1.000
_cell.length_c   1.000
_cell.angle_alpha   90.00
_cell.angle_beta   90.00
_cell.angle_gamma   90.00
#
_symmetry.space_group_name_H-M   'P 1'
#
loop_
_entity.id
_entity.type
_entity.pdbx_description
1 polymer ?
#
loop_
_entity_poly.entity_id
_entity_poly.type
_entity_poly.pdbx_seq_one_letter_code
_entity_poly.pdbx_strand_id
1 'polypeptide(L)'
;MSQQQLSLVTLTIHEIARSQRFYGDGFGWKTVYESSEVLFYQMNGLVLALWMAGPMVADLGRPDGHSNGFALAHNVPAPDEVDRLAGRLADHGGTVLREPAEPPHGGRRAYVADPDMHAWEIAWNPAWTIDAEGRVIFGV
;
A
#
# COMPACT_ATOMS: atom_id res chain seq x y z
N MET A 1 -2.84 -27.74 10.59
CA MET A 1 -2.62 -26.34 10.98
C MET A 1 -2.08 -25.57 9.80
N SER A 2 -2.42 -24.30 9.72
CA SER A 2 -2.00 -23.45 8.61
C SER A 2 -0.75 -22.67 8.98
N GLN A 3 0.08 -22.34 7.99
CA GLN A 3 1.18 -21.42 8.20
C GLN A 3 0.63 -20.00 8.47
N GLN A 4 1.33 -19.25 9.31
CA GLN A 4 0.98 -17.88 9.67
C GLN A 4 1.46 -16.95 8.55
N GLN A 5 0.62 -16.79 7.52
CA GLN A 5 0.97 -16.01 6.34
C GLN A 5 -0.25 -15.44 5.62
N LEU A 6 -0.03 -14.37 4.89
CA LEU A 6 -0.95 -13.86 3.88
C LEU A 6 -0.36 -14.19 2.51
N SER A 7 -1.20 -14.68 1.60
CA SER A 7 -0.77 -14.98 0.23
C SER A 7 -1.02 -13.81 -0.72
N LEU A 8 -2.11 -13.08 -0.49
CA LEU A 8 -2.54 -12.02 -1.40
C LEU A 8 -3.42 -11.01 -0.65
N VAL A 9 -3.26 -9.76 -0.99
CA VAL A 9 -4.18 -8.67 -0.60
C VAL A 9 -4.79 -8.15 -1.88
N THR A 10 -6.12 -8.07 -1.94
CA THR A 10 -6.85 -7.51 -3.08
C THR A 10 -7.53 -6.21 -2.69
N LEU A 11 -7.23 -5.15 -3.42
CA LEU A 11 -7.85 -3.84 -3.25
C LEU A 11 -8.76 -3.55 -4.45
N THR A 12 -9.96 -3.06 -4.18
CA THR A 12 -10.88 -2.62 -5.22
C THR A 12 -10.39 -1.33 -5.85
N ILE A 13 -10.38 -1.27 -7.17
CA ILE A 13 -10.06 -0.06 -7.92
C ILE A 13 -11.15 0.26 -8.94
N HIS A 14 -11.21 1.51 -9.40
CA HIS A 14 -12.23 1.98 -10.35
C HIS A 14 -11.64 2.42 -11.69
N GLU A 15 -10.31 2.58 -11.77
CA GLU A 15 -9.64 2.98 -13.00
C GLU A 15 -8.19 2.51 -13.01
N ILE A 16 -7.86 1.66 -13.97
CA ILE A 16 -6.52 1.06 -14.10
C ILE A 16 -5.43 2.13 -14.22
N ALA A 17 -5.63 3.16 -15.05
CA ALA A 17 -4.61 4.16 -15.31
C ALA A 17 -4.23 4.98 -14.07
N ARG A 18 -5.21 5.30 -13.23
CA ARG A 18 -4.95 6.02 -11.98
C ARG A 18 -4.11 5.19 -11.01
N SER A 19 -4.43 3.91 -10.92
CA SER A 19 -3.69 2.97 -10.07
C SER A 19 -2.26 2.76 -10.61
N GLN A 20 -2.09 2.61 -11.91
CA GLN A 20 -0.75 2.51 -12.52
C GLN A 20 0.10 3.74 -12.22
N ARG A 21 -0.49 4.93 -12.26
CA ARG A 21 0.23 6.16 -11.92
C ARG A 21 0.67 6.17 -10.46
N PHE A 22 -0.22 5.82 -9.53
CA PHE A 22 0.08 5.84 -8.10
C PHE A 22 1.10 4.76 -7.73
N TYR A 23 0.85 3.51 -8.08
CA TYR A 23 1.72 2.39 -7.69
C TYR A 23 2.96 2.27 -8.58
N GLY A 24 2.82 2.54 -9.87
CA GLY A 24 3.93 2.48 -10.83
C GLY A 24 4.83 3.70 -10.76
N ASP A 25 4.29 4.89 -10.97
CA ASP A 25 5.08 6.12 -10.99
C ASP A 25 5.35 6.64 -9.58
N GLY A 26 4.38 6.50 -8.68
CA GLY A 26 4.49 6.94 -7.29
C GLY A 26 5.44 6.08 -6.47
N PHE A 27 5.09 4.82 -6.22
CA PHE A 27 5.95 3.87 -5.49
C PHE A 27 7.15 3.39 -6.31
N GLY A 28 7.07 3.42 -7.64
CA GLY A 28 8.08 2.84 -8.50
C GLY A 28 7.96 1.33 -8.67
N TRP A 29 6.81 0.77 -8.35
CA TRP A 29 6.60 -0.68 -8.44
C TRP A 29 6.24 -1.11 -9.87
N LYS A 30 6.63 -2.32 -10.23
CA LYS A 30 6.35 -2.90 -11.55
C LYS A 30 5.38 -4.07 -11.39
N THR A 31 4.38 -4.09 -12.25
CA THR A 31 3.44 -5.22 -12.31
C THR A 31 4.13 -6.48 -12.81
N VAL A 32 3.65 -7.62 -12.33
CA VAL A 32 4.04 -8.94 -12.87
C VAL A 32 2.96 -9.49 -13.81
N TYR A 33 1.77 -8.90 -13.76
CA TYR A 33 0.65 -9.20 -14.66
C TYR A 33 -0.26 -7.99 -14.77
N GLU A 34 -0.77 -7.73 -15.97
CA GLU A 34 -1.74 -6.67 -16.23
C GLU A 34 -2.81 -7.16 -17.19
N SER A 35 -4.05 -6.71 -16.93
CA SER A 35 -5.16 -6.86 -17.87
C SER A 35 -6.05 -5.62 -17.78
N SER A 36 -7.14 -5.58 -18.53
CA SER A 36 -8.13 -4.51 -18.39
C SER A 36 -8.89 -4.54 -17.06
N GLU A 37 -8.77 -5.60 -16.28
CA GLU A 37 -9.50 -5.79 -15.02
C GLU A 37 -8.64 -5.81 -13.79
N VAL A 38 -7.34 -6.16 -13.89
CA VAL A 38 -6.50 -6.40 -12.73
C VAL A 38 -5.04 -6.03 -12.98
N LEU A 39 -4.38 -5.56 -11.91
CA LEU A 39 -2.93 -5.38 -11.84
C LEU A 39 -2.39 -6.24 -10.70
N PHE A 40 -1.35 -7.02 -10.94
CA PHE A 40 -0.66 -7.79 -9.90
C PHE A 40 0.75 -7.25 -9.68
N TYR A 41 1.09 -7.03 -8.42
CA TYR A 41 2.44 -6.65 -7.97
C TYR A 41 2.99 -7.74 -7.06
N GLN A 42 4.17 -8.25 -7.40
CA GLN A 42 4.86 -9.20 -6.51
C GLN A 42 5.52 -8.41 -5.37
N MET A 43 5.06 -8.67 -4.16
CA MET A 43 5.63 -8.10 -2.95
C MET A 43 6.53 -9.14 -2.25
N ASN A 44 7.15 -8.75 -1.14
CA ASN A 44 7.95 -9.68 -0.35
C ASN A 44 7.05 -10.68 0.38
N GLY A 45 6.88 -11.86 -0.20
CA GLY A 45 6.13 -12.95 0.41
C GLY A 45 4.63 -12.94 0.18
N LEU A 46 4.10 -11.96 -0.56
CA LEU A 46 2.69 -11.91 -0.94
C LEU A 46 2.50 -11.16 -2.26
N VAL A 47 1.31 -11.26 -2.82
CA VAL A 47 0.93 -10.50 -4.02
C VAL A 47 -0.06 -9.40 -3.63
N LEU A 48 0.17 -8.20 -4.13
CA LEU A 48 -0.84 -7.14 -4.08
C LEU A 48 -1.60 -7.15 -5.41
N ALA A 49 -2.92 -7.35 -5.32
CA ALA A 49 -3.80 -7.30 -6.47
C ALA A 49 -4.65 -6.03 -6.41
N LEU A 50 -4.73 -5.32 -7.53
CA LEU A 50 -5.65 -4.21 -7.72
C LEU A 50 -6.69 -4.67 -8.74
N TRP A 51 -7.96 -4.80 -8.32
CA TRP A 51 -9.01 -5.42 -9.13
C TRP A 51 -10.16 -4.46 -9.35
N MET A 52 -10.59 -4.34 -10.60
CA MET A 52 -11.72 -3.49 -10.96
C MET A 52 -12.97 -3.89 -10.17
N ALA A 53 -13.71 -2.90 -9.71
CA ALA A 53 -14.83 -3.08 -8.80
C ALA A 53 -15.92 -4.01 -9.34
N GLY A 54 -16.25 -3.90 -10.62
CA GLY A 54 -17.29 -4.74 -11.21
C GLY A 54 -16.99 -6.24 -11.09
N PRO A 55 -15.88 -6.73 -11.64
CA PRO A 55 -15.49 -8.14 -11.51
C PRO A 55 -15.27 -8.57 -10.05
N MET A 56 -14.69 -7.71 -9.22
CA MET A 56 -14.43 -8.04 -7.82
C MET A 56 -15.71 -8.23 -7.02
N VAL A 57 -16.69 -7.32 -7.18
CA VAL A 57 -17.98 -7.42 -6.51
C VAL A 57 -18.71 -8.69 -6.92
N ALA A 58 -18.69 -9.01 -8.23
CA ALA A 58 -19.34 -10.20 -8.74
C ALA A 58 -18.74 -11.48 -8.14
N ASP A 59 -17.43 -11.54 -8.02
CA ASP A 59 -16.73 -12.71 -7.47
C ASP A 59 -16.82 -12.80 -5.95
N LEU A 60 -16.61 -11.68 -5.28
CA LEU A 60 -16.58 -11.61 -3.82
C LEU A 60 -17.97 -11.78 -3.18
N GLY A 61 -19.03 -11.34 -3.86
CA GLY A 61 -20.40 -11.48 -3.39
C GLY A 61 -20.84 -10.45 -2.35
N ARG A 62 -20.13 -9.33 -2.24
CA ARG A 62 -20.56 -8.21 -1.38
C ARG A 62 -20.35 -6.87 -2.08
N PRO A 63 -21.12 -5.81 -1.70
CA PRO A 63 -21.02 -4.50 -2.34
C PRO A 63 -19.64 -3.86 -2.18
N ASP A 64 -19.29 -3.03 -3.17
CA ASP A 64 -18.15 -2.14 -3.12
C ASP A 64 -18.34 -1.03 -2.07
N GLY A 65 -17.26 -0.42 -1.63
CA GLY A 65 -17.29 0.80 -0.83
C GLY A 65 -17.21 0.64 0.68
N HIS A 66 -16.86 -0.53 1.19
CA HIS A 66 -16.79 -0.80 2.63
C HIS A 66 -15.40 -1.22 3.09
N SER A 67 -14.41 -0.31 3.06
CA SER A 67 -13.06 -0.66 3.48
C SER A 67 -12.40 0.37 4.40
N ASN A 68 -13.15 0.90 5.36
CA ASN A 68 -12.60 1.85 6.33
C ASN A 68 -11.96 1.17 7.54
N GLY A 69 -11.96 -0.17 7.58
CA GLY A 69 -11.53 -0.93 8.75
C GLY A 69 -10.07 -1.37 8.75
N PHE A 70 -9.27 -0.97 7.75
CA PHE A 70 -7.86 -1.37 7.68
C PHE A 70 -7.02 -0.32 6.96
N ALA A 71 -5.70 -0.40 7.18
CA ALA A 71 -4.70 0.33 6.41
C ALA A 71 -3.55 -0.59 6.06
N LEU A 72 -2.90 -0.31 4.95
CA LEU A 72 -1.65 -0.96 4.58
C LEU A 72 -0.49 -0.08 5.03
N ALA A 73 0.66 -0.67 5.30
CA ALA A 73 1.84 0.08 5.69
C ALA A 73 3.03 -0.27 4.79
N HIS A 74 3.83 0.73 4.50
CA HIS A 74 5.11 0.60 3.83
C HIS A 74 6.17 1.26 4.69
N ASN A 75 7.07 0.45 5.25
CA ASN A 75 8.14 0.95 6.10
C ASN A 75 9.36 1.32 5.25
N VAL A 76 9.96 2.43 5.62
CA VAL A 76 11.18 2.96 4.99
C VAL A 76 12.33 2.98 5.99
N PRO A 77 13.60 2.93 5.54
CA PRO A 77 14.73 2.79 6.44
C PRO A 77 15.19 4.07 7.14
N ALA A 78 14.66 5.25 6.76
CA ALA A 78 15.07 6.53 7.33
C ALA A 78 13.91 7.51 7.42
N PRO A 79 13.92 8.46 8.39
CA PRO A 79 12.79 9.38 8.59
C PRO A 79 12.57 10.33 7.42
N ASP A 80 13.61 10.80 6.74
CA ASP A 80 13.48 11.68 5.58
C ASP A 80 12.83 10.99 4.38
N GLU A 81 12.90 9.67 4.31
CA GLU A 81 12.24 8.89 3.26
C GLU A 81 10.73 8.84 3.44
N VAL A 82 10.22 9.02 4.66
CA VAL A 82 8.77 9.17 4.89
C VAL A 82 8.24 10.40 4.15
N ASP A 83 8.89 11.53 4.34
CA ASP A 83 8.48 12.79 3.71
C ASP A 83 8.61 12.73 2.18
N ARG A 84 9.73 12.17 1.71
CA ARG A 84 10.01 12.06 0.28
C ARG A 84 8.98 11.17 -0.42
N LEU A 85 8.72 9.99 0.13
CA LEU A 85 7.76 9.07 -0.49
C LEU A 85 6.33 9.59 -0.38
N ALA A 86 5.92 10.13 0.77
CA ALA A 86 4.59 10.72 0.93
C ALA A 86 4.33 11.83 -0.10
N GLY A 87 5.31 12.72 -0.31
CA GLY A 87 5.23 13.78 -1.32
C GLY A 87 5.15 13.22 -2.73
N ARG A 88 5.94 12.20 -3.04
CA ARG A 88 5.92 11.55 -4.36
C ARG A 88 4.57 10.90 -4.64
N LEU A 89 3.99 10.21 -3.67
CA LEU A 89 2.67 9.59 -3.81
C LEU A 89 1.58 10.65 -4.01
N ALA A 90 1.64 11.74 -3.27
CA ALA A 90 0.71 12.87 -3.44
C ALA A 90 0.80 13.47 -4.85
N ASP A 91 2.01 13.60 -5.39
CA ASP A 91 2.23 14.12 -6.74
C ASP A 91 1.73 13.18 -7.84
N HIS A 92 1.49 11.91 -7.50
CA HIS A 92 1.07 10.87 -8.45
C HIS A 92 -0.34 10.32 -8.18
N GLY A 93 -1.23 11.20 -7.73
CA GLY A 93 -2.65 10.88 -7.58
C GLY A 93 -3.09 10.48 -6.18
N GLY A 94 -2.17 10.47 -5.22
CA GLY A 94 -2.52 10.23 -3.83
C GLY A 94 -3.11 11.44 -3.14
N THR A 95 -3.81 11.19 -2.03
CA THR A 95 -4.34 12.23 -1.16
C THR A 95 -3.70 12.08 0.21
N VAL A 96 -3.03 13.13 0.69
CA VAL A 96 -2.44 13.10 2.03
C VAL A 96 -3.56 13.14 3.06
N LEU A 97 -3.67 12.08 3.86
CA LEU A 97 -4.63 11.99 4.96
C LEU A 97 -4.04 12.54 6.25
N ARG A 98 -2.74 12.39 6.43
CA ARG A 98 -2.02 12.92 7.57
C ARG A 98 -0.59 13.23 7.17
N GLU A 99 -0.18 14.48 7.41
CA GLU A 99 1.17 14.94 7.10
C GLU A 99 2.23 14.18 7.91
N PRO A 100 3.47 14.06 7.38
CA PRO A 100 4.55 13.45 8.12
C PRO A 100 4.78 14.11 9.48
N ALA A 101 4.81 13.29 10.54
CA ALA A 101 5.03 13.75 11.91
C ALA A 101 5.49 12.58 12.77
N GLU A 102 6.04 12.90 13.94
CA GLU A 102 6.36 11.89 14.95
C GLU A 102 5.07 11.45 15.68
N PRO A 103 4.72 10.16 15.61
CA PRO A 103 3.58 9.65 16.38
C PRO A 103 3.91 9.50 17.87
N PRO A 104 2.89 9.29 18.74
CA PRO A 104 3.12 9.17 20.19
C PRO A 104 4.14 8.09 20.60
N HIS A 105 4.26 7.02 19.80
CA HIS A 105 5.17 5.91 20.09
C HIS A 105 6.57 6.07 19.48
N GLY A 106 6.87 7.25 18.92
CA GLY A 106 8.17 7.52 18.28
C GLY A 106 8.22 7.16 16.82
N GLY A 107 9.35 7.44 16.19
CA GLY A 107 9.53 7.28 14.74
C GLY A 107 8.97 8.45 13.95
N ARG A 108 8.56 8.18 12.71
CA ARG A 108 7.93 9.18 11.83
C ARG A 108 6.98 8.48 10.87
N ARG A 109 5.81 9.04 10.66
CA ARG A 109 4.84 8.46 9.73
C ARG A 109 3.99 9.52 9.05
N ALA A 110 3.49 9.16 7.87
CA ALA A 110 2.44 9.86 7.15
C ALA A 110 1.39 8.86 6.72
N TYR A 111 0.19 9.35 6.41
CA TYR A 111 -0.84 8.55 5.75
C TYR A 111 -1.18 9.19 4.42
N VAL A 112 -1.17 8.38 3.36
CA VAL A 112 -1.55 8.80 2.00
C VAL A 112 -2.56 7.79 1.47
N ALA A 113 -3.71 8.28 1.01
CA ALA A 113 -4.67 7.42 0.33
C ALA A 113 -4.29 7.28 -1.14
N ASP A 114 -4.53 6.09 -1.69
CA ASP A 114 -4.44 5.88 -3.13
C ASP A 114 -5.64 6.53 -3.86
N PRO A 115 -5.71 6.49 -5.21
CA PRO A 115 -6.81 7.10 -5.95
C PRO A 115 -8.21 6.55 -5.60
N ASP A 116 -8.29 5.38 -5.01
CA ASP A 116 -9.54 4.74 -4.59
C ASP A 116 -9.75 4.83 -3.07
N MET A 117 -8.97 5.69 -2.39
CA MET A 117 -9.06 6.00 -0.96
C MET A 117 -8.63 4.86 -0.06
N HIS A 118 -7.83 3.93 -0.55
CA HIS A 118 -7.16 2.96 0.32
C HIS A 118 -5.99 3.64 1.05
N ALA A 119 -5.98 3.55 2.37
CA ALA A 119 -5.00 4.23 3.20
C ALA A 119 -3.68 3.46 3.26
N TRP A 120 -2.58 4.17 3.02
CA TRP A 120 -1.21 3.69 3.19
C TRP A 120 -0.53 4.48 4.30
N GLU A 121 -0.03 3.79 5.30
CA GLU A 121 0.91 4.36 6.26
C GLU A 121 2.32 4.26 5.68
N ILE A 122 2.99 5.39 5.54
CA ILE A 122 4.41 5.44 5.19
C ILE A 122 5.16 5.72 6.48
N ALA A 123 5.99 4.78 6.93
CA ALA A 123 6.51 4.82 8.28
C ALA A 123 8.01 4.50 8.36
N TRP A 124 8.68 5.23 9.23
CA TRP A 124 9.98 4.86 9.76
C TRP A 124 9.82 4.53 11.24
N ASN A 125 10.14 3.30 11.60
CA ASN A 125 10.12 2.85 12.98
C ASN A 125 11.49 2.27 13.33
N PRO A 126 12.30 2.97 14.14
CA PRO A 126 13.67 2.54 14.43
C PRO A 126 13.75 1.22 15.20
N ALA A 127 12.68 0.82 15.88
CA ALA A 127 12.64 -0.45 16.61
C ALA A 127 12.44 -1.66 15.68
N TRP A 128 11.89 -1.45 14.48
CA TRP A 128 11.65 -2.53 13.52
C TRP A 128 12.75 -2.52 12.47
N THR A 129 13.40 -3.66 12.27
CA THR A 129 14.45 -3.76 11.25
C THR A 129 13.86 -4.12 9.89
N ILE A 130 14.54 -3.67 8.85
CA ILE A 130 14.27 -4.07 7.47
C ILE A 130 15.51 -4.86 7.04
N ASP A 131 15.33 -6.15 6.71
CA ASP A 131 16.46 -7.00 6.35
C ASP A 131 16.96 -6.72 4.92
N ALA A 132 17.99 -7.45 4.50
CA ALA A 132 18.63 -7.23 3.20
C ALA A 132 17.68 -7.50 2.01
N GLU A 133 16.64 -8.29 2.20
CA GLU A 133 15.61 -8.56 1.21
C GLU A 133 14.42 -7.60 1.30
N GLY A 134 14.47 -6.62 2.21
CA GLY A 134 13.40 -5.63 2.39
C GLY A 134 12.26 -6.10 3.27
N ARG A 135 12.42 -7.21 3.99
CA ARG A 135 11.38 -7.72 4.88
C ARG A 135 11.46 -7.05 6.24
N VAL A 136 10.30 -6.68 6.76
CA VAL A 136 10.18 -6.03 8.06
C VAL A 136 10.17 -7.08 9.17
N ILE A 137 11.01 -6.85 10.19
CA ILE A 137 11.08 -7.70 11.38
C ILE A 137 10.62 -6.87 12.58
N PHE A 138 9.59 -7.36 13.25
CA PHE A 138 9.05 -6.69 14.45
C PHE A 138 10.12 -6.56 15.53
N GLY A 139 10.15 -5.38 16.16
CA GLY A 139 11.00 -5.09 17.31
C GLY A 139 10.24 -4.27 18.36
N VAL A 140 10.79 -4.17 19.52
CA VAL A 140 10.22 -3.42 20.65
C VAL A 140 11.06 -2.21 21.02
#